data_5bd9f488ea7cd161a4b8465e2bedcfbf
#
_entry.id   5bd9f488ea7cd161a4b8465e2bedcfbf
#
_cell.length_a   1.000
_cell.length_b   1.000
_cell.length_c   1.000
_cell.angle_alpha   90.00
_cell.angle_beta   90.00
_cell.angle_gamma   90.00
#
_symmetry.space_group_name_H-M   'P 1'
#
loop_
_entity.id
_entity.type
_entity.pdbx_description
1 polymer ?
#
loop_
_entity_poly.entity_id
_entity_poly.type
_entity_poly.pdbx_seq_one_letter_code
_entity_poly.pdbx_strand_id
1 'polypeptide(L)'
;MKKHSPMKKNKKTKFFQLIDHRVCFDYLLGFYVNAFRRELWCNNLNVINKKLMKTSGTWSTFDNTCFFIRIFCSAFKNSNAFICAKPLSVNLSGFREWSNLYPFVEIVRLPEALDYYRSEGMNFWQYAYTKNYSLRNFFNYFFKILIGGKKMGLNYINFKNHFLKNLIYPNAWFSIFYYIWRKVKLEVIR
;
A
#
# COMPACT_ATOMS: atom_id res chain seq x y z
N MET A 1 -19.68 -12.58 -4.76
CA MET A 1 -19.17 -11.26 -4.35
C MET A 1 -18.33 -11.43 -3.09
N LYS A 2 -17.00 -11.22 -3.13
CA LYS A 2 -16.16 -11.28 -1.92
C LYS A 2 -16.35 -9.99 -1.13
N LYS A 3 -16.74 -10.10 0.15
CA LYS A 3 -16.68 -8.95 1.08
C LYS A 3 -15.22 -8.57 1.30
N HIS A 4 -14.83 -7.39 0.86
CA HIS A 4 -13.45 -6.89 1.07
C HIS A 4 -13.22 -6.33 2.47
N SER A 5 -14.26 -5.95 3.21
CA SER A 5 -14.08 -5.46 4.57
C SER A 5 -14.08 -6.60 5.58
N PRO A 6 -12.98 -6.85 6.31
CA PRO A 6 -12.92 -7.79 7.40
C PRO A 6 -13.61 -7.27 8.67
N MET A 7 -14.07 -6.02 8.65
CA MET A 7 -14.75 -5.38 9.78
C MET A 7 -16.18 -5.90 9.90
N LYS A 8 -16.53 -6.38 11.09
CA LYS A 8 -17.90 -6.84 11.41
C LYS A 8 -18.82 -5.71 11.86
N LYS A 9 -18.27 -4.63 12.41
CA LYS A 9 -19.01 -3.49 12.97
C LYS A 9 -18.37 -2.19 12.53
N ASN A 10 -19.18 -1.15 12.43
CA ASN A 10 -18.71 0.22 12.24
C ASN A 10 -17.79 0.63 13.38
N LYS A 11 -16.75 1.42 13.06
CA LYS A 11 -15.80 1.91 14.06
C LYS A 11 -15.54 3.40 13.86
N LYS A 12 -15.60 4.19 14.94
CA LYS A 12 -15.21 5.60 14.98
C LYS A 12 -14.07 5.77 15.97
N THR A 13 -12.94 6.32 15.53
CA THR A 13 -11.79 6.63 16.38
C THR A 13 -10.83 7.56 15.63
N LYS A 14 -9.65 7.85 16.18
CA LYS A 14 -8.61 8.60 15.48
C LYS A 14 -8.15 7.87 14.22
N PHE A 15 -7.86 8.62 13.15
CA PHE A 15 -7.51 8.06 11.85
C PHE A 15 -6.37 7.03 11.94
N PHE A 16 -5.27 7.37 12.60
CA PHE A 16 -4.15 6.43 12.72
C PHE A 16 -4.50 5.15 13.50
N GLN A 17 -5.44 5.21 14.45
CA GLN A 17 -5.90 4.04 15.18
C GLN A 17 -6.80 3.12 14.34
N LEU A 18 -7.33 3.61 13.22
CA LEU A 18 -8.08 2.80 12.28
C LEU A 18 -7.18 1.96 11.37
N ILE A 19 -5.90 2.32 11.24
CA ILE A 19 -4.94 1.61 10.41
C ILE A 19 -4.64 0.25 11.04
N ASP A 20 -5.21 -0.78 10.47
CA ASP A 20 -5.05 -2.18 10.86
C ASP A 20 -4.57 -2.97 9.64
N HIS A 21 -3.69 -3.95 9.84
CA HIS A 21 -3.14 -4.76 8.75
C HIS A 21 -4.21 -5.42 7.87
N ARG A 22 -5.39 -5.69 8.41
CA ARG A 22 -6.51 -6.34 7.70
C ARG A 22 -7.26 -5.41 6.77
N VAL A 23 -7.22 -4.09 7.01
CA VAL A 23 -8.00 -3.08 6.28
C VAL A 23 -7.15 -1.98 5.66
N CYS A 24 -5.89 -1.85 6.08
CA CYS A 24 -5.08 -0.69 5.74
C CYS A 24 -4.78 -0.54 4.25
N PHE A 25 -4.68 -1.64 3.52
CA PHE A 25 -4.32 -1.60 2.10
C PHE A 25 -5.30 -0.78 1.28
N ASP A 26 -6.59 -1.09 1.42
CA ASP A 26 -7.62 -0.42 0.64
C ASP A 26 -7.84 1.02 1.11
N TYR A 27 -7.71 1.28 2.41
CA TYR A 27 -7.98 2.61 2.97
C TYR A 27 -6.78 3.56 2.94
N LEU A 28 -5.56 3.05 2.98
CA LEU A 28 -4.35 3.87 2.91
C LEU A 28 -3.95 4.24 1.49
N LEU A 29 -4.12 3.30 0.55
CA LEU A 29 -3.77 3.49 -0.85
C LEU A 29 -4.99 3.71 -1.76
N GLY A 30 -6.18 3.39 -1.29
CA GLY A 30 -7.41 3.50 -2.05
C GLY A 30 -8.06 4.86 -1.93
N PHE A 31 -7.63 5.84 -2.73
CA PHE A 31 -8.27 7.16 -2.79
C PHE A 31 -9.79 7.07 -2.97
N TYR A 32 -10.25 6.14 -3.78
CA TYR A 32 -11.65 5.94 -4.16
C TYR A 32 -12.55 5.34 -3.07
N VAL A 33 -11.98 4.83 -1.98
CA VAL A 33 -12.75 4.28 -0.85
C VAL A 33 -12.89 5.25 0.32
N ASN A 34 -12.26 6.42 0.22
CA ASN A 34 -12.26 7.43 1.27
C ASN A 34 -13.17 8.60 0.90
N ALA A 35 -14.08 8.95 1.80
CA ALA A 35 -14.86 10.19 1.74
C ALA A 35 -14.35 11.14 2.83
N PHE A 36 -14.03 12.37 2.47
CA PHE A 36 -13.49 13.38 3.38
C PHE A 36 -13.98 14.78 3.02
N ARG A 37 -13.88 15.71 3.96
CA ARG A 37 -14.25 17.10 3.73
C ARG A 37 -13.28 17.77 2.78
N ARG A 38 -13.79 18.43 1.74
CA ARG A 38 -12.99 19.15 0.76
C ARG A 38 -11.99 20.13 1.39
N GLU A 39 -12.41 20.84 2.43
CA GLU A 39 -11.57 21.80 3.15
C GLU A 39 -10.28 21.16 3.68
N LEU A 40 -10.37 19.95 4.27
CA LEU A 40 -9.20 19.22 4.76
C LEU A 40 -8.21 18.92 3.65
N TRP A 41 -8.70 18.64 2.45
CA TRP A 41 -7.86 18.43 1.29
C TRP A 41 -7.19 19.74 0.85
N CYS A 42 -7.99 20.79 0.62
CA CYS A 42 -7.49 22.06 0.10
C CYS A 42 -6.48 22.74 1.04
N ASN A 43 -6.71 22.68 2.35
CA ASN A 43 -5.84 23.29 3.35
C ASN A 43 -4.51 22.55 3.55
N ASN A 44 -4.36 21.36 3.00
CA ASN A 44 -3.15 20.54 3.11
C ASN A 44 -2.42 20.30 1.78
N LEU A 45 -2.74 21.04 0.73
CA LEU A 45 -2.06 20.93 -0.57
C LEU A 45 -0.58 21.32 -0.54
N ASN A 46 -0.18 22.13 0.43
CA ASN A 46 1.19 22.58 0.63
C ASN A 46 2.18 21.47 0.99
N VAL A 47 1.69 20.32 1.51
CA VAL A 47 2.55 19.16 1.84
C VAL A 47 3.02 18.39 0.60
N ILE A 48 2.43 18.68 -0.57
CA ILE A 48 2.80 18.03 -1.82
C ILE A 48 4.13 18.62 -2.33
N ASN A 49 5.10 17.75 -2.60
CA ASN A 49 6.35 18.18 -3.22
C ASN A 49 6.18 18.35 -4.74
N LYS A 50 5.78 19.55 -5.14
CA LYS A 50 5.55 19.90 -6.56
C LYS A 50 6.80 19.76 -7.44
N LYS A 51 8.00 19.89 -6.86
CA LYS A 51 9.26 19.73 -7.62
C LYS A 51 9.46 18.28 -8.05
N LEU A 52 9.18 17.33 -7.18
CA LEU A 52 9.28 15.90 -7.50
C LEU A 52 8.23 15.44 -8.51
N MET A 53 7.05 16.06 -8.50
CA MET A 53 5.97 15.71 -9.43
C MET A 53 6.22 16.17 -10.87
N LYS A 54 7.12 17.13 -11.11
CA LYS A 54 7.35 17.69 -12.45
C LYS A 54 8.38 16.92 -13.29
N THR A 55 9.20 16.07 -12.68
CA THR A 55 10.46 15.61 -13.31
C THR A 55 10.41 14.23 -13.92
N SER A 56 9.32 13.46 -13.73
CA SER A 56 9.33 12.05 -14.14
C SER A 56 7.93 11.43 -14.18
N GLY A 57 7.79 10.31 -14.87
CA GLY A 57 6.51 9.61 -15.04
C GLY A 57 5.84 9.20 -13.71
N THR A 58 4.56 8.93 -13.75
CA THR A 58 3.67 8.63 -12.60
C THR A 58 4.26 7.65 -11.57
N TRP A 59 5.07 6.70 -12.02
CA TRP A 59 5.58 5.61 -11.17
C TRP A 59 7.01 5.82 -10.65
N SER A 60 7.67 6.91 -11.04
CA SER A 60 9.10 7.13 -10.76
C SER A 60 9.40 7.42 -9.29
N THR A 61 8.52 8.13 -8.59
CA THR A 61 8.67 8.47 -7.19
C THR A 61 7.41 8.17 -6.39
N PHE A 62 7.55 8.10 -5.07
CA PHE A 62 6.40 7.98 -4.16
C PHE A 62 5.42 9.15 -4.34
N ASP A 63 5.94 10.38 -4.44
CA ASP A 63 5.11 11.58 -4.59
C ASP A 63 4.34 11.61 -5.92
N ASN A 64 4.91 11.09 -7.00
CA ASN A 64 4.19 10.98 -8.27
C ASN A 64 3.08 9.93 -8.23
N THR A 65 3.29 8.84 -7.51
CA THR A 65 2.33 7.73 -7.44
C THR A 65 1.26 7.96 -6.38
N CYS A 66 1.67 8.41 -5.20
CA CYS A 66 0.87 8.37 -3.97
C CYS A 66 0.83 9.73 -3.24
N PHE A 67 0.89 10.84 -3.96
CA PHE A 67 0.90 12.20 -3.39
C PHE A 67 -0.23 12.44 -2.38
N PHE A 68 -1.39 11.84 -2.61
CA PHE A 68 -2.56 11.97 -1.73
C PHE A 68 -2.32 11.43 -0.32
N ILE A 69 -1.38 10.50 -0.14
CA ILE A 69 -1.03 9.97 1.19
C ILE A 69 -0.41 11.05 2.06
N ARG A 70 0.36 11.98 1.49
CA ARG A 70 0.88 13.12 2.23
C ARG A 70 -0.24 13.99 2.78
N ILE A 71 -1.26 14.24 1.95
CA ILE A 71 -2.44 14.99 2.36
C ILE A 71 -3.20 14.23 3.45
N PHE A 72 -3.42 12.92 3.29
CA PHE A 72 -4.10 12.11 4.29
C PHE A 72 -3.39 12.12 5.64
N CYS A 73 -2.05 11.98 5.64
CA CYS A 73 -1.28 12.06 6.87
C CYS A 73 -1.43 13.44 7.53
N SER A 74 -1.20 14.51 6.79
CA SER A 74 -1.26 15.86 7.33
C SER A 74 -2.65 16.22 7.83
N ALA A 75 -3.68 15.99 7.01
CA ALA A 75 -5.05 16.39 7.31
C ALA A 75 -5.72 15.51 8.38
N PHE A 76 -5.39 14.22 8.41
CA PHE A 76 -6.20 13.26 9.17
C PHE A 76 -5.53 12.69 10.41
N LYS A 77 -4.20 12.84 10.59
CA LYS A 77 -3.47 12.23 11.72
C LYS A 77 -4.13 12.45 13.08
N ASN A 78 -4.68 13.64 13.33
CA ASN A 78 -5.35 14.01 14.58
C ASN A 78 -6.88 13.99 14.47
N SER A 79 -7.43 13.72 13.29
CA SER A 79 -8.86 13.77 13.03
C SER A 79 -9.57 12.49 13.48
N ASN A 80 -10.84 12.62 13.85
CA ASN A 80 -11.70 11.46 13.98
C ASN A 80 -12.08 10.94 12.61
N ALA A 81 -12.04 9.62 12.45
CA ALA A 81 -12.45 8.93 11.24
C ALA A 81 -13.45 7.82 11.54
N PHE A 82 -14.23 7.46 10.54
CA PHE A 82 -15.28 6.45 10.63
C PHE A 82 -15.04 5.40 9.55
N ILE A 83 -14.97 4.13 9.95
CA ILE A 83 -14.98 3.00 9.03
C ILE A 83 -16.37 2.40 8.99
N CYS A 84 -16.96 2.36 7.79
CA CYS A 84 -18.20 1.67 7.53
C CYS A 84 -17.92 0.18 7.23
N ALA A 85 -18.53 -0.71 8.02
CA ALA A 85 -18.40 -2.16 7.82
C ALA A 85 -19.29 -2.69 6.69
N LYS A 86 -20.32 -1.91 6.28
CA LYS A 86 -21.17 -2.27 5.15
C LYS A 86 -20.48 -1.90 3.84
N PRO A 87 -20.50 -2.75 2.81
CA PRO A 87 -20.00 -2.37 1.50
C PRO A 87 -20.90 -1.27 0.91
N LEU A 88 -20.31 -0.10 0.66
CA LEU A 88 -21.00 1.06 0.06
C LEU A 88 -20.70 1.23 -1.42
N SER A 89 -19.70 0.49 -1.93
CA SER A 89 -19.31 0.54 -3.34
C SER A 89 -18.97 -0.85 -3.85
N VAL A 90 -19.11 -1.05 -5.15
CA VAL A 90 -18.70 -2.26 -5.85
C VAL A 90 -17.55 -1.89 -6.78
N ASN A 91 -16.41 -2.55 -6.59
CA ASN A 91 -15.32 -2.42 -7.52
C ASN A 91 -15.49 -3.46 -8.63
N LEU A 92 -15.73 -3.00 -9.86
CA LEU A 92 -15.79 -3.88 -11.02
C LEU A 92 -14.34 -4.28 -11.38
N SER A 93 -14.06 -5.57 -11.26
CA SER A 93 -12.79 -6.12 -11.72
C SER A 93 -12.76 -6.09 -13.24
N GLY A 94 -11.82 -5.37 -13.81
CA GLY A 94 -11.58 -5.31 -15.25
C GLY A 94 -10.10 -5.12 -15.52
N PHE A 95 -9.73 -5.19 -16.80
CA PHE A 95 -8.36 -4.86 -17.21
C PHE A 95 -8.12 -3.38 -16.95
N ARG A 96 -7.07 -3.06 -16.19
CA ARG A 96 -6.63 -1.70 -15.92
C ARG A 96 -5.23 -1.52 -16.50
N GLU A 97 -4.95 -0.38 -17.10
CA GLU A 97 -3.63 -0.08 -17.67
C GLU A 97 -2.47 -0.30 -16.69
N TRP A 98 -2.70 -0.02 -15.41
CA TRP A 98 -1.70 -0.17 -14.36
C TRP A 98 -1.69 -1.55 -13.67
N SER A 99 -2.53 -2.51 -14.08
CA SER A 99 -2.60 -3.85 -13.42
C SER A 99 -1.27 -4.60 -13.45
N ASN A 100 -0.44 -4.38 -14.45
CA ASN A 100 0.92 -4.94 -14.52
C ASN A 100 1.85 -4.38 -13.43
N LEU A 101 1.58 -3.18 -12.93
CA LEU A 101 2.35 -2.52 -11.88
C LEU A 101 1.85 -2.85 -10.47
N TYR A 102 0.79 -3.64 -10.35
CA TYR A 102 0.27 -4.03 -9.03
C TYR A 102 1.32 -4.68 -8.12
N PRO A 103 2.16 -5.63 -8.60
CA PRO A 103 3.27 -6.16 -7.80
C PRO A 103 4.22 -5.08 -7.29
N PHE A 104 4.57 -4.10 -8.11
CA PHE A 104 5.42 -2.97 -7.73
C PHE A 104 4.74 -2.09 -6.67
N VAL A 105 3.48 -1.76 -6.82
CA VAL A 105 2.73 -0.97 -5.82
C VAL A 105 2.73 -1.68 -4.46
N GLU A 106 2.48 -2.98 -4.44
CA GLU A 106 2.42 -3.77 -3.20
C GLU A 106 3.75 -3.83 -2.44
N ILE A 107 4.89 -4.04 -3.13
CA ILE A 107 6.17 -4.26 -2.44
C ILE A 107 7.08 -3.03 -2.38
N VAL A 108 6.72 -1.95 -3.10
CA VAL A 108 7.47 -0.70 -3.09
C VAL A 108 6.63 0.43 -2.53
N ARG A 109 5.55 0.81 -3.20
CA ARG A 109 4.77 2.01 -2.84
C ARG A 109 4.02 1.88 -1.52
N LEU A 110 3.49 0.70 -1.21
CA LEU A 110 2.84 0.48 0.07
C LEU A 110 3.81 0.50 1.26
N PRO A 111 4.97 -0.18 1.24
CA PRO A 111 5.99 -0.01 2.26
C PRO A 111 6.47 1.44 2.43
N GLU A 112 6.67 2.21 1.34
CA GLU A 112 7.01 3.63 1.40
C GLU A 112 5.89 4.46 2.06
N ALA A 113 4.64 4.18 1.73
CA ALA A 113 3.49 4.82 2.37
C ALA A 113 3.48 4.60 3.88
N LEU A 114 3.73 3.37 4.32
CA LEU A 114 3.82 3.03 5.74
C LEU A 114 5.00 3.72 6.42
N ASP A 115 6.15 3.83 5.75
CA ASP A 115 7.31 4.59 6.25
C ASP A 115 6.95 6.07 6.45
N TYR A 116 6.21 6.64 5.51
CA TYR A 116 5.71 7.99 5.62
C TYR A 116 4.69 8.14 6.78
N TYR A 117 3.73 7.23 6.92
CA TYR A 117 2.81 7.23 8.07
C TYR A 117 3.57 7.14 9.39
N ARG A 118 4.65 6.36 9.44
CA ARG A 118 5.52 6.26 10.63
C ARG A 118 6.21 7.57 10.95
N SER A 119 6.76 8.27 9.96
CA SER A 119 7.41 9.56 10.15
C SER A 119 6.44 10.65 10.63
N GLU A 120 5.16 10.53 10.28
CA GLU A 120 4.09 11.46 10.68
C GLU A 120 3.43 11.12 12.03
N GLY A 121 3.96 10.14 12.77
CA GLY A 121 3.54 9.84 14.14
C GLY A 121 2.71 8.57 14.33
N MET A 122 2.62 7.69 13.34
CA MET A 122 2.02 6.37 13.53
C MET A 122 2.79 5.59 14.61
N ASN A 123 2.08 4.90 15.51
CA ASN A 123 2.68 4.11 16.56
C ASN A 123 3.65 3.05 15.99
N PHE A 124 4.79 2.86 16.66
CA PHE A 124 5.84 1.93 16.20
C PHE A 124 5.34 0.50 16.04
N TRP A 125 4.63 -0.04 17.01
CA TRP A 125 4.14 -1.43 16.95
C TRP A 125 3.09 -1.60 15.87
N GLN A 126 2.20 -0.63 15.73
CA GLN A 126 1.21 -0.62 14.66
C GLN A 126 1.88 -0.58 13.28
N TYR A 127 2.89 0.30 13.10
CA TYR A 127 3.68 0.38 11.89
C TYR A 127 4.41 -0.95 11.60
N ALA A 128 5.17 -1.47 12.57
CA ALA A 128 5.96 -2.69 12.39
C ALA A 128 5.08 -3.89 12.01
N TYR A 129 3.95 -4.04 12.69
CA TYR A 129 2.99 -5.10 12.41
C TYR A 129 2.34 -4.97 11.03
N THR A 130 1.90 -3.76 10.67
CA THR A 130 1.27 -3.48 9.38
C THR A 130 2.27 -3.65 8.24
N LYS A 131 3.49 -3.15 8.42
CA LYS A 131 4.56 -3.29 7.42
C LYS A 131 4.96 -4.75 7.22
N ASN A 132 5.15 -5.50 8.31
CA ASN A 132 5.41 -6.94 8.22
C ASN A 132 4.28 -7.66 7.45
N TYR A 133 3.03 -7.37 7.74
CA TYR A 133 1.90 -7.97 7.01
C TYR A 133 1.88 -7.57 5.52
N SER A 134 2.25 -6.35 5.18
CA SER A 134 2.32 -5.88 3.79
C SER A 134 3.28 -6.70 2.93
N LEU A 135 4.32 -7.26 3.55
CA LEU A 135 5.38 -8.02 2.88
C LEU A 135 5.09 -9.53 2.73
N ARG A 136 3.87 -9.99 3.06
CA ARG A 136 3.48 -11.42 2.98
C ARG A 136 3.60 -12.05 1.58
N ASN A 137 3.61 -11.25 0.52
CA ASN A 137 3.78 -11.68 -0.86
C ASN A 137 5.09 -11.18 -1.49
N PHE A 138 6.04 -10.71 -0.68
CA PHE A 138 7.21 -9.96 -1.12
C PHE A 138 7.99 -10.67 -2.22
N PHE A 139 8.48 -11.89 -2.00
CA PHE A 139 9.26 -12.61 -2.99
C PHE A 139 8.45 -13.01 -4.23
N ASN A 140 7.18 -13.37 -4.08
CA ASN A 140 6.32 -13.67 -5.23
C ASN A 140 6.21 -12.46 -6.17
N TYR A 141 6.01 -11.27 -5.63
CA TYR A 141 5.92 -10.05 -6.43
C TYR A 141 7.28 -9.58 -6.94
N PHE A 142 8.32 -9.72 -6.13
CA PHE A 142 9.68 -9.39 -6.55
C PHE A 142 10.12 -10.23 -7.75
N PHE A 143 9.91 -11.54 -7.75
CA PHE A 143 10.22 -12.39 -8.90
C PHE A 143 9.35 -12.05 -10.12
N LYS A 144 8.07 -11.72 -9.94
CA LYS A 144 7.25 -11.24 -11.05
C LYS A 144 7.82 -9.98 -11.68
N ILE A 145 8.30 -9.03 -10.87
CA ILE A 145 8.92 -7.79 -11.36
C ILE A 145 10.22 -8.09 -12.09
N LEU A 146 11.07 -8.98 -11.57
CA LEU A 146 12.31 -9.39 -12.23
C LEU A 146 12.04 -9.99 -13.61
N ILE A 147 11.05 -10.89 -13.72
CA ILE A 147 10.67 -11.54 -14.98
C ILE A 147 10.03 -10.53 -15.94
N GLY A 148 9.14 -9.67 -15.44
CA GLY A 148 8.41 -8.69 -16.24
C GLY A 148 9.22 -7.44 -16.62
N GLY A 149 10.37 -7.22 -15.97
CA GLY A 149 11.30 -6.14 -16.25
C GLY A 149 10.67 -4.74 -16.11
N LYS A 150 11.03 -3.86 -17.03
CA LYS A 150 10.56 -2.45 -17.03
C LYS A 150 9.04 -2.32 -17.07
N LYS A 151 8.32 -3.25 -17.73
CA LYS A 151 6.85 -3.25 -17.81
C LYS A 151 6.18 -3.43 -16.45
N MET A 152 6.88 -4.02 -15.49
CA MET A 152 6.43 -4.24 -14.12
C MET A 152 7.12 -3.33 -13.09
N GLY A 153 7.82 -2.29 -13.53
CA GLY A 153 8.39 -1.27 -12.66
C GLY A 153 9.80 -1.55 -12.14
N LEU A 154 10.54 -2.51 -12.73
CA LEU A 154 11.91 -2.85 -12.28
C LEU A 154 12.85 -1.64 -12.27
N ASN A 155 12.73 -0.75 -13.26
CA ASN A 155 13.52 0.48 -13.36
C ASN A 155 13.28 1.51 -12.25
N TYR A 156 12.21 1.34 -11.46
CA TYR A 156 11.89 2.20 -10.31
C TYR A 156 12.29 1.59 -8.96
N ILE A 157 12.85 0.38 -8.96
CA ILE A 157 13.28 -0.29 -7.74
C ILE A 157 14.68 0.17 -7.35
N ASN A 158 14.79 0.76 -6.16
CA ASN A 158 16.07 0.91 -5.49
C ASN A 158 16.31 -0.33 -4.62
N PHE A 159 17.28 -1.16 -5.01
CA PHE A 159 17.54 -2.44 -4.35
C PHE A 159 17.80 -2.29 -2.84
N LYS A 160 18.60 -1.31 -2.43
CA LYS A 160 18.91 -1.08 -1.02
C LYS A 160 17.65 -0.72 -0.22
N ASN A 161 16.83 0.20 -0.74
CA ASN A 161 15.70 0.74 0.00
C ASN A 161 14.44 -0.14 -0.09
N HIS A 162 14.22 -0.78 -1.24
CA HIS A 162 12.98 -1.53 -1.48
C HIS A 162 13.16 -3.03 -1.31
N PHE A 163 14.39 -3.55 -1.35
CA PHE A 163 14.67 -4.95 -1.13
C PHE A 163 15.34 -5.17 0.22
N LEU A 164 16.59 -4.72 0.43
CA LEU A 164 17.35 -5.04 1.64
C LEU A 164 16.67 -4.56 2.92
N LYS A 165 16.12 -3.35 2.95
CA LYS A 165 15.39 -2.85 4.13
C LYS A 165 14.17 -3.69 4.51
N ASN A 166 13.52 -4.31 3.53
CA ASN A 166 12.34 -5.11 3.78
C ASN A 166 12.67 -6.53 4.30
N LEU A 167 13.90 -7.00 4.12
CA LEU A 167 14.34 -8.30 4.63
C LEU A 167 14.44 -8.38 6.17
N ILE A 168 14.38 -7.27 6.89
CA ILE A 168 14.30 -7.29 8.36
C ILE A 168 12.95 -7.82 8.86
N TYR A 169 11.93 -7.88 8.01
CA TYR A 169 10.58 -8.30 8.38
C TYR A 169 10.38 -9.80 8.14
N PRO A 170 9.90 -10.57 9.15
CA PRO A 170 9.73 -12.02 9.04
C PRO A 170 8.86 -12.46 7.85
N ASN A 171 7.78 -11.73 7.56
CA ASN A 171 6.90 -12.09 6.44
C ASN A 171 7.57 -11.97 5.06
N ALA A 172 8.59 -11.13 4.90
CA ALA A 172 9.38 -11.13 3.69
C ALA A 172 10.04 -12.51 3.46
N TRP A 173 10.66 -13.09 4.50
CA TRP A 173 11.24 -14.42 4.43
C TRP A 173 10.22 -15.53 4.28
N PHE A 174 9.13 -15.52 5.04
CA PHE A 174 8.07 -16.51 4.89
C PHE A 174 7.46 -16.52 3.50
N SER A 175 7.46 -15.39 2.81
CA SER A 175 6.96 -15.31 1.44
C SER A 175 7.76 -16.12 0.43
N ILE A 176 9.05 -16.40 0.67
CA ILE A 176 9.85 -17.27 -0.21
C ILE A 176 9.42 -18.73 -0.08
N PHE A 177 9.19 -19.20 1.16
CA PHE A 177 8.73 -20.57 1.40
C PHE A 177 7.34 -20.77 0.79
N TYR A 178 6.44 -19.79 0.94
CA TYR A 178 5.12 -19.81 0.32
C TYR A 178 5.22 -19.82 -1.22
N TYR A 179 6.13 -19.06 -1.80
CA TYR A 179 6.38 -19.04 -3.24
C TYR A 179 6.86 -20.40 -3.75
N ILE A 180 7.85 -21.01 -3.09
CA ILE A 180 8.40 -22.32 -3.44
C ILE A 180 7.30 -23.40 -3.31
N TRP A 181 6.60 -23.43 -2.19
CA TRP A 181 5.52 -24.39 -1.95
C TRP A 181 4.43 -24.32 -3.03
N ARG A 182 4.05 -23.11 -3.42
CA ARG A 182 3.05 -22.91 -4.48
C ARG A 182 3.54 -23.41 -5.84
N LYS A 183 4.82 -23.23 -6.16
CA LYS A 183 5.42 -23.74 -7.40
C LYS A 183 5.42 -25.28 -7.44
N VAL A 184 5.91 -25.90 -6.38
CA VAL A 184 5.91 -27.37 -6.24
C VAL A 184 4.49 -27.95 -6.37
N LYS A 185 3.51 -27.34 -5.69
CA LYS A 185 2.12 -27.79 -5.78
C LYS A 185 1.56 -27.72 -7.21
N LEU A 186 1.93 -26.71 -7.99
CA LEU A 186 1.47 -26.58 -9.38
C LEU A 186 2.13 -27.59 -10.32
N GLU A 187 3.34 -28.04 -10.01
CA GLU A 187 4.06 -29.06 -10.80
C GLU A 187 3.57 -30.49 -10.48
N VAL A 188 3.17 -30.74 -9.23
CA VAL A 188 2.64 -32.06 -8.81
C VAL A 188 1.21 -32.32 -9.31
N ILE A 189 0.44 -31.25 -9.63
CA ILE A 189 -0.95 -31.37 -10.12
C ILE A 189 -1.03 -31.41 -11.66
N ARG A 190 0.10 -31.20 -12.35
CA ARG A 190 0.21 -31.40 -13.82
C ARG A 190 0.64 -32.81 -14.15
#